data_165463e7df8967f75561b88f062bd8de
#
_entry.id   165463e7df8967f75561b88f062bd8de
#
_cell.length_a   1.000
_cell.length_b   1.000
_cell.length_c   1.000
_cell.angle_alpha   90.00
_cell.angle_beta   90.00
_cell.angle_gamma   90.00
#
_symmetry.space_group_name_H-M   'P 1'
#
loop_
_entity.id
_entity.type
_entity.pdbx_description
1 polymer ?
#
loop_
_entity_poly.entity_id
_entity_poly.type
_entity_poly.pdbx_seq_one_letter_code
_entity_poly.pdbx_strand_id
1 'polypeptide(L)'
;MQKRFFLFVALLSFMVSTAIAQITTSGVKGLIKANGEDVIGATITVTHVPTGAVYRSVTNSVGRFTIQGMRAGGPYTVEISYIGYKTKEIKNVTLKLGEMSDLSTQLEEDAHALGEVVVKGKLGLDASKTGAATSYSAKDIANMPLSVIVSVISPA
;
A
#
# COMPACT_ATOMS: atom_id res chain seq x y z
N MET A 1 -8.09 -7.00 68.72
CA MET A 1 -7.17 -6.44 67.68
C MET A 1 -7.40 -7.05 66.31
N GLN A 2 -7.71 -8.32 66.18
CA GLN A 2 -7.92 -9.01 64.86
C GLN A 2 -9.03 -8.39 63.99
N LYS A 3 -10.19 -8.01 64.61
CA LYS A 3 -11.32 -7.42 63.82
C LYS A 3 -10.93 -6.10 63.12
N ARG A 4 -10.07 -5.28 63.77
CA ARG A 4 -9.60 -4.01 63.18
C ARG A 4 -8.60 -4.27 62.04
N PHE A 5 -7.77 -5.33 62.19
CA PHE A 5 -6.85 -5.74 61.14
C PHE A 5 -7.58 -6.23 59.90
N PHE A 6 -8.64 -7.04 60.05
CA PHE A 6 -9.49 -7.49 58.93
C PHE A 6 -10.19 -6.33 58.21
N LEU A 7 -10.63 -5.32 58.99
CA LEU A 7 -11.23 -4.12 58.39
C LEU A 7 -10.22 -3.33 57.53
N PHE A 8 -8.96 -3.21 58.01
CA PHE A 8 -7.91 -2.56 57.25
C PHE A 8 -7.57 -3.31 55.96
N VAL A 9 -7.46 -4.63 56.01
CA VAL A 9 -7.20 -5.48 54.86
C VAL A 9 -8.35 -5.40 53.85
N ALA A 10 -9.59 -5.43 54.31
CA ALA A 10 -10.77 -5.28 53.44
C ALA A 10 -10.84 -3.89 52.79
N LEU A 11 -10.49 -2.84 53.50
CA LEU A 11 -10.43 -1.47 52.97
C LEU A 11 -9.31 -1.32 51.94
N LEU A 12 -8.14 -1.91 52.20
CA LEU A 12 -7.01 -1.91 51.27
C LEU A 12 -7.33 -2.70 49.99
N SER A 13 -8.01 -3.84 50.12
CA SER A 13 -8.46 -4.66 48.97
C SER A 13 -9.46 -3.92 48.12
N PHE A 14 -10.35 -3.11 48.70
CA PHE A 14 -11.32 -2.31 47.97
C PHE A 14 -10.68 -1.15 47.19
N MET A 15 -9.55 -0.58 47.68
CA MET A 15 -8.81 0.46 46.96
C MET A 15 -8.07 -0.06 45.72
N VAL A 16 -7.67 -1.32 45.69
CA VAL A 16 -6.97 -1.90 44.53
C VAL A 16 -7.87 -2.14 43.34
N SER A 17 -9.19 -2.26 43.56
CA SER A 17 -10.18 -2.56 42.51
C SER A 17 -10.49 -1.40 41.56
N THR A 18 -10.06 -0.18 41.85
CA THR A 18 -10.35 1.02 41.04
C THR A 18 -9.27 1.39 40.03
N ALA A 19 -8.24 0.56 39.86
CA ALA A 19 -7.26 0.73 38.80
C ALA A 19 -7.88 0.35 37.43
N ILE A 20 -8.88 1.10 37.01
CA ILE A 20 -9.47 0.97 35.67
C ILE A 20 -8.39 1.40 34.69
N ALA A 21 -7.98 0.49 33.80
CA ALA A 21 -7.04 0.77 32.75
C ALA A 21 -7.53 1.98 31.93
N GLN A 22 -6.85 3.10 32.06
CA GLN A 22 -7.16 4.28 31.26
C GLN A 22 -6.88 3.97 29.80
N ILE A 23 -7.86 4.16 28.93
CA ILE A 23 -7.69 4.05 27.49
C ILE A 23 -6.79 5.22 27.05
N THR A 24 -5.54 4.93 26.77
CA THR A 24 -4.53 5.93 26.36
C THR A 24 -4.25 5.90 24.86
N THR A 25 -4.99 5.08 24.12
CA THR A 25 -4.83 4.88 22.67
C THR A 25 -6.04 5.34 21.90
N SER A 26 -5.81 5.59 20.63
CA SER A 26 -6.82 5.92 19.62
C SER A 26 -6.77 4.87 18.53
N GLY A 27 -7.63 5.04 17.54
CA GLY A 27 -7.58 4.21 16.35
C GLY A 27 -8.31 4.85 15.18
N VAL A 28 -8.21 4.18 14.06
CA VAL A 28 -8.95 4.51 12.84
C VAL A 28 -9.70 3.30 12.34
N LYS A 29 -10.85 3.52 11.76
CA LYS A 29 -11.66 2.52 11.07
C LYS A 29 -12.24 3.15 9.82
N GLY A 30 -12.71 2.34 8.91
CA GLY A 30 -13.40 2.86 7.73
C GLY A 30 -13.87 1.76 6.80
N LEU A 31 -14.62 2.19 5.81
CA LEU A 31 -15.12 1.39 4.70
C LEU A 31 -14.55 1.97 3.40
N ILE A 32 -13.89 1.15 2.61
CA ILE A 32 -13.34 1.56 1.32
C ILE A 32 -14.23 1.00 0.23
N LYS A 33 -14.68 1.90 -0.64
CA LYS A 33 -15.49 1.58 -1.81
C LYS A 33 -14.81 2.03 -3.08
N ALA A 34 -15.15 1.39 -4.19
CA ALA A 34 -14.80 1.79 -5.54
C ALA A 34 -15.98 1.48 -6.46
N ASN A 35 -16.41 2.44 -7.26
CA ASN A 35 -17.59 2.31 -8.13
C ASN A 35 -18.86 1.81 -7.43
N GLY A 36 -19.00 2.11 -6.13
CA GLY A 36 -20.13 1.67 -5.30
C GLY A 36 -19.97 0.29 -4.69
N GLU A 37 -18.95 -0.49 -5.05
CA GLU A 37 -18.65 -1.80 -4.51
C GLU A 37 -17.61 -1.75 -3.38
N ASP A 38 -17.66 -2.73 -2.48
CA ASP A 38 -16.73 -2.85 -1.37
C ASP A 38 -15.37 -3.35 -1.86
N VAL A 39 -14.28 -2.64 -1.54
CA VAL A 39 -12.93 -2.98 -1.97
C VAL A 39 -12.27 -3.95 -0.99
N ILE A 40 -11.97 -5.16 -1.45
CA ILE A 40 -11.31 -6.21 -0.66
C ILE A 40 -9.81 -6.17 -0.94
N GLY A 41 -8.98 -6.17 0.10
CA GLY A 41 -7.52 -6.23 -0.06
C GLY A 41 -6.84 -4.88 -0.33
N ALA A 42 -7.55 -3.74 -0.19
CA ALA A 42 -6.89 -2.44 -0.23
C ALA A 42 -5.94 -2.27 0.95
N THR A 43 -4.77 -1.74 0.69
CA THR A 43 -3.76 -1.46 1.72
C THR A 43 -3.95 -0.05 2.27
N ILE A 44 -4.02 0.05 3.59
CA ILE A 44 -4.10 1.31 4.33
C ILE A 44 -2.80 1.50 5.10
N THR A 45 -2.09 2.58 4.83
CA THR A 45 -0.88 2.98 5.54
C THR A 45 -1.16 4.30 6.25
N VAL A 46 -0.96 4.33 7.57
CA VAL A 46 -1.16 5.53 8.39
C VAL A 46 0.16 5.91 9.03
N THR A 47 0.66 7.09 8.71
CA THR A 47 1.96 7.59 9.18
C THR A 47 1.75 8.76 10.14
N HIS A 48 2.28 8.65 11.35
CA HIS A 48 2.33 9.75 12.31
C HIS A 48 3.46 10.70 11.93
N VAL A 49 3.14 11.87 11.39
CA VAL A 49 4.12 12.80 10.82
C VAL A 49 5.22 13.20 11.80
N PRO A 50 4.92 13.54 13.10
CA PRO A 50 5.95 14.00 14.02
C PRO A 50 6.97 12.93 14.43
N THR A 51 6.59 11.65 14.44
CA THR A 51 7.47 10.56 14.92
C THR A 51 7.89 9.59 13.83
N GLY A 52 7.27 9.65 12.64
CA GLY A 52 7.48 8.68 11.58
C GLY A 52 6.91 7.28 11.86
N ALA A 53 6.13 7.10 12.93
CA ALA A 53 5.51 5.82 13.24
C ALA A 53 4.50 5.43 12.16
N VAL A 54 4.60 4.21 11.64
CA VAL A 54 3.76 3.71 10.55
C VAL A 54 2.91 2.54 11.03
N TYR A 55 1.62 2.65 10.78
CA TYR A 55 0.61 1.61 11.04
C TYR A 55 0.03 1.15 9.70
N ARG A 56 -0.20 -0.16 9.56
CA ARG A 56 -0.75 -0.72 8.33
C ARG A 56 -1.92 -1.65 8.62
N SER A 57 -2.86 -1.69 7.69
CA SER A 57 -4.00 -2.62 7.69
C SER A 57 -4.40 -2.91 6.25
N VAL A 58 -5.25 -3.91 6.08
CA VAL A 58 -5.82 -4.29 4.79
C VAL A 58 -7.33 -4.41 4.95
N THR A 59 -8.10 -4.04 3.93
CA THR A 59 -9.55 -4.20 3.96
C THR A 59 -9.95 -5.68 3.90
N ASN A 60 -10.96 -6.02 4.70
CA ASN A 60 -11.53 -7.36 4.76
C ASN A 60 -12.54 -7.63 3.61
N SER A 61 -13.24 -8.78 3.66
CA SER A 61 -14.21 -9.21 2.66
C SER A 61 -15.43 -8.30 2.45
N VAL A 62 -15.63 -7.33 3.33
CA VAL A 62 -16.70 -6.31 3.25
C VAL A 62 -16.11 -4.90 3.17
N GLY A 63 -14.90 -4.75 2.63
CA GLY A 63 -14.24 -3.46 2.42
C GLY A 63 -13.89 -2.68 3.67
N ARG A 64 -13.99 -3.27 4.88
CA ARG A 64 -13.72 -2.59 6.15
C ARG A 64 -12.29 -2.81 6.63
N PHE A 65 -11.73 -1.78 7.23
CA PHE A 65 -10.45 -1.86 7.93
C PHE A 65 -10.54 -1.27 9.34
N THR A 66 -9.62 -1.67 10.20
CA THR A 66 -9.48 -1.14 11.56
C THR A 66 -8.02 -1.17 11.96
N ILE A 67 -7.51 -0.08 12.52
CA ILE A 67 -6.19 0.05 13.12
C ILE A 67 -6.38 0.59 14.53
N GLN A 68 -5.91 -0.14 15.53
CA GLN A 68 -5.99 0.23 16.95
C GLN A 68 -4.60 0.47 17.54
N GLY A 69 -4.55 0.98 18.75
CA GLY A 69 -3.29 1.17 19.46
C GLY A 69 -2.47 2.35 18.95
N MET A 70 -3.10 3.28 18.27
CA MET A 70 -2.44 4.49 17.75
C MET A 70 -2.34 5.54 18.86
N ARG A 71 -1.33 6.40 18.77
CA ARG A 71 -1.19 7.54 19.68
C ARG A 71 -2.28 8.57 19.40
N ALA A 72 -2.89 9.10 20.45
CA ALA A 72 -3.79 10.25 20.30
C ALA A 72 -3.03 11.50 19.87
N GLY A 73 -3.68 12.39 19.14
CA GLY A 73 -3.10 13.59 18.54
C GLY A 73 -2.85 13.41 17.05
N GLY A 74 -1.80 14.02 16.54
CA GLY A 74 -1.46 14.03 15.12
C GLY A 74 -0.43 15.13 14.83
N PRO A 75 -0.26 15.56 13.56
CA PRO A 75 -1.01 15.10 12.39
C PRO A 75 -0.59 13.71 11.90
N TYR A 76 -1.54 13.00 11.33
CA TYR A 76 -1.34 11.76 10.61
C TYR A 76 -1.58 11.96 9.11
N THR A 77 -0.84 11.24 8.30
CA THR A 77 -1.11 11.06 6.87
C THR A 77 -1.61 9.64 6.64
N VAL A 78 -2.73 9.51 5.97
CA VAL A 78 -3.35 8.21 5.63
C VAL A 78 -3.26 8.03 4.13
N GLU A 79 -2.67 6.94 3.71
CA GLU A 79 -2.54 6.54 2.31
C GLU A 79 -3.31 5.24 2.10
N ILE A 80 -4.17 5.23 1.09
CA ILE A 80 -5.00 4.07 0.73
C ILE A 80 -4.66 3.72 -0.71
N SER A 81 -4.17 2.51 -0.92
CA SER A 81 -3.76 2.01 -2.23
C SER A 81 -4.46 0.70 -2.57
N TYR A 82 -4.88 0.58 -3.82
CA TYR A 82 -5.46 -0.63 -4.39
C TYR A 82 -5.08 -0.75 -5.86
N ILE A 83 -4.88 -1.98 -6.33
CA ILE A 83 -4.46 -2.23 -7.71
C ILE A 83 -5.52 -1.74 -8.71
N GLY A 84 -5.13 -0.98 -9.72
CA GLY A 84 -6.03 -0.40 -10.72
C GLY A 84 -6.73 0.89 -10.29
N TYR A 85 -6.44 1.40 -9.10
CA TYR A 85 -7.03 2.62 -8.56
C TYR A 85 -5.98 3.65 -8.18
N LYS A 86 -6.33 4.92 -8.25
CA LYS A 86 -5.47 6.01 -7.79
C LYS A 86 -5.27 5.93 -6.29
N THR A 87 -4.03 6.05 -5.84
CA THR A 87 -3.72 6.14 -4.42
C THR A 87 -4.37 7.37 -3.81
N LYS A 88 -5.18 7.17 -2.78
CA LYS A 88 -5.85 8.24 -2.02
C LYS A 88 -5.03 8.63 -0.82
N GLU A 89 -4.66 9.89 -0.72
CA GLU A 89 -3.95 10.45 0.43
C GLU A 89 -4.85 11.41 1.22
N ILE A 90 -4.95 11.22 2.54
CA ILE A 90 -5.68 12.09 3.47
C ILE A 90 -4.66 12.62 4.48
N LYS A 91 -4.40 13.93 4.43
CA LYS A 91 -3.42 14.61 5.31
C LYS A 91 -4.09 15.25 6.52
N ASN A 92 -3.27 15.56 7.52
CA ASN A 92 -3.67 16.32 8.70
C ASN A 92 -4.79 15.67 9.54
N VAL A 93 -4.83 14.33 9.55
CA VAL A 93 -5.78 13.61 10.39
C VAL A 93 -5.33 13.71 11.85
N THR A 94 -6.23 14.12 12.75
CA THR A 94 -5.99 14.17 14.19
C THR A 94 -6.86 13.16 14.90
N LEU A 95 -6.27 12.33 15.75
CA LEU A 95 -6.96 11.28 16.48
C LEU A 95 -7.26 11.72 17.91
N LYS A 96 -8.50 11.57 18.35
CA LYS A 96 -8.91 11.86 19.71
C LYS A 96 -8.67 10.66 20.60
N LEU A 97 -8.28 10.92 21.83
CA LEU A 97 -8.02 9.88 22.82
C LEU A 97 -9.28 9.03 23.09
N GLY A 98 -9.13 7.71 23.06
CA GLY A 98 -10.21 6.77 23.33
C GLY A 98 -11.27 6.67 22.23
N GLU A 99 -11.06 7.34 21.08
CA GLU A 99 -12.02 7.36 19.96
C GLU A 99 -11.47 6.65 18.73
N MET A 100 -12.37 6.00 17.99
CA MET A 100 -12.10 5.42 16.67
C MET A 100 -12.56 6.40 15.59
N SER A 101 -11.62 7.09 14.94
CA SER A 101 -11.92 8.01 13.84
C SER A 101 -12.36 7.24 12.60
N ASP A 102 -13.45 7.67 11.97
CA ASP A 102 -13.94 7.07 10.73
C ASP A 102 -13.28 7.74 9.52
N LEU A 103 -12.66 6.93 8.67
CA LEU A 103 -11.97 7.34 7.45
C LEU A 103 -12.54 6.62 6.22
N SER A 104 -13.84 6.38 6.22
CA SER A 104 -14.53 5.80 5.07
C SER A 104 -14.39 6.70 3.84
N THR A 105 -14.04 6.10 2.70
CA THR A 105 -13.81 6.84 1.47
C THR A 105 -14.04 5.98 0.23
N GLN A 106 -14.11 6.66 -0.91
CA GLN A 106 -14.21 6.02 -2.23
C GLN A 106 -12.92 6.24 -3.01
N LEU A 107 -12.47 5.18 -3.70
CA LEU A 107 -11.34 5.22 -4.62
C LEU A 107 -11.82 5.53 -6.05
N GLU A 108 -10.97 6.22 -6.80
CA GLU A 108 -11.15 6.52 -8.21
C GLU A 108 -10.29 5.57 -9.05
N GLU A 109 -10.82 5.07 -10.15
CA GLU A 109 -10.03 4.26 -11.09
C GLU A 109 -8.84 5.04 -11.65
N ASP A 110 -7.72 4.35 -11.78
CA ASP A 110 -6.57 4.88 -12.49
C ASP A 110 -6.61 4.43 -13.94
N ALA A 111 -7.18 5.30 -14.79
CA ALA A 111 -7.27 5.05 -16.24
C ALA A 111 -5.87 4.84 -16.90
N HIS A 112 -4.79 5.25 -16.25
CA HIS A 112 -3.43 5.04 -16.74
C HIS A 112 -2.85 3.69 -16.33
N ALA A 113 -3.35 3.05 -15.27
CA ALA A 113 -2.90 1.73 -14.83
C ALA A 113 -3.33 0.60 -15.79
N LEU A 114 -4.34 0.85 -16.62
CA LEU A 114 -4.82 -0.07 -17.68
C LEU A 114 -4.26 0.29 -19.06
N GLY A 115 -3.47 1.36 -19.15
CA GLY A 115 -2.77 1.73 -20.39
C GLY A 115 -1.76 0.64 -20.72
N GLU A 116 -1.95 0.02 -21.88
CA GLU A 116 -1.01 -0.84 -22.57
C GLU A 116 0.43 -0.38 -22.28
N VAL A 117 1.21 -1.24 -21.65
CA VAL A 117 2.66 -1.08 -21.58
C VAL A 117 3.13 -1.26 -23.03
N VAL A 118 3.07 -0.20 -23.82
CA VAL A 118 3.84 -0.11 -25.05
C VAL A 118 5.29 -0.05 -24.60
N VAL A 119 5.88 -1.22 -24.43
CA VAL A 119 7.33 -1.36 -24.37
C VAL A 119 7.83 -0.88 -25.73
N LYS A 120 8.06 0.42 -25.87
CA LYS A 120 8.97 0.94 -26.86
C LYS A 120 10.34 0.43 -26.46
N GLY A 121 10.62 -0.81 -26.85
CA GLY A 121 11.94 -1.33 -26.92
C GLY A 121 12.71 -0.38 -27.84
N LYS A 122 13.40 0.61 -27.31
CA LYS A 122 14.59 1.11 -27.94
C LYS A 122 15.51 -0.10 -27.96
N LEU A 123 15.51 -0.81 -29.09
CA LEU A 123 16.69 -1.59 -29.45
C LEU A 123 17.82 -0.55 -29.69
N GLY A 124 18.40 -0.10 -28.60
CA GLY A 124 19.72 0.46 -28.60
C GLY A 124 20.66 -0.72 -28.86
N LEU A 125 20.91 -1.05 -30.11
CA LEU A 125 22.04 -1.85 -30.51
C LEU A 125 23.27 -0.99 -30.25
N ASP A 126 23.78 -1.01 -29.02
CA ASP A 126 25.17 -0.68 -28.77
C ASP A 126 26.02 -1.77 -29.46
N ALA A 127 26.35 -1.48 -30.69
CA ALA A 127 27.32 -2.25 -31.46
C ALA A 127 28.73 -2.01 -30.93
N SER A 128 29.00 -2.46 -29.71
CA SER A 128 30.40 -2.64 -29.23
C SER A 128 30.46 -3.85 -28.33
N LYS A 129 30.56 -5.04 -28.95
CA LYS A 129 31.49 -6.10 -28.58
C LYS A 129 31.21 -7.39 -29.34
N THR A 130 32.13 -7.65 -30.28
CA THR A 130 32.68 -8.95 -30.65
C THR A 130 31.71 -10.13 -30.77
N GLY A 131 31.22 -10.37 -31.97
CA GLY A 131 30.53 -11.58 -32.38
C GLY A 131 29.84 -11.31 -33.72
N ALA A 132 30.35 -11.85 -34.81
CA ALA A 132 29.83 -11.66 -36.17
C ALA A 132 28.42 -12.29 -36.31
N ALA A 133 27.40 -11.51 -35.98
CA ALA A 133 26.03 -11.77 -36.41
C ALA A 133 25.59 -10.56 -37.23
N THR A 134 25.69 -10.67 -38.54
CA THR A 134 25.19 -9.68 -39.50
C THR A 134 23.67 -9.82 -39.55
N SER A 135 22.96 -8.93 -38.86
CA SER A 135 21.51 -8.84 -39.00
C SER A 135 21.17 -7.91 -40.17
N TYR A 136 20.56 -8.44 -41.20
CA TYR A 136 20.10 -7.68 -42.35
C TYR A 136 18.66 -7.24 -42.13
N SER A 137 18.37 -5.95 -42.35
CA SER A 137 17.02 -5.42 -42.36
C SER A 137 16.25 -5.91 -43.60
N ALA A 138 14.92 -6.04 -43.52
CA ALA A 138 14.07 -6.39 -44.67
C ALA A 138 14.26 -5.45 -45.88
N LYS A 139 14.68 -4.21 -45.62
CA LYS A 139 15.00 -3.22 -46.65
C LYS A 139 16.35 -3.48 -47.33
N ASP A 140 17.33 -4.04 -46.58
CA ASP A 140 18.65 -4.37 -47.10
C ASP A 140 18.55 -5.62 -47.99
N ILE A 141 17.71 -6.58 -47.65
CA ILE A 141 17.45 -7.78 -48.43
C ILE A 141 16.82 -7.46 -49.80
N ALA A 142 15.92 -6.47 -49.83
CA ALA A 142 15.24 -6.06 -51.08
C ALA A 142 16.18 -5.41 -52.13
N ASN A 143 17.34 -4.87 -51.69
CA ASN A 143 18.30 -4.18 -52.54
C ASN A 143 19.58 -4.99 -52.79
N MET A 144 19.67 -6.25 -52.32
CA MET A 144 20.85 -7.09 -52.56
C MET A 144 20.76 -7.75 -53.96
N PRO A 145 21.89 -7.79 -54.71
CA PRO A 145 21.96 -8.53 -55.93
C PRO A 145 21.75 -10.04 -55.67
N LEU A 146 21.05 -10.71 -56.53
CA LEU A 146 20.66 -12.12 -56.42
C LEU A 146 21.79 -13.10 -56.12
N SER A 147 23.03 -12.76 -56.50
CA SER A 147 24.22 -13.56 -56.22
C SER A 147 24.59 -13.67 -54.74
N VAL A 148 24.22 -12.69 -53.92
CA VAL A 148 24.49 -12.68 -52.49
C VAL A 148 23.41 -13.45 -51.72
N ILE A 149 22.17 -13.42 -52.20
CA ILE A 149 21.02 -14.10 -51.53
C ILE A 149 21.22 -15.63 -51.53
N VAL A 150 21.77 -16.18 -52.61
CA VAL A 150 22.00 -17.63 -52.73
C VAL A 150 23.07 -18.14 -51.78
N SER A 151 24.09 -17.35 -51.44
CA SER A 151 25.15 -17.76 -50.52
C SER A 151 24.74 -17.71 -49.05
N VAL A 152 23.67 -16.97 -48.73
CA VAL A 152 23.17 -16.86 -47.31
C VAL A 152 22.16 -17.97 -47.01
N ILE A 153 21.46 -18.49 -48.02
CA ILE A 153 20.40 -19.48 -47.84
C ILE A 153 20.88 -20.94 -47.97
N SER A 154 22.05 -21.17 -48.56
CA SER A 154 22.64 -22.51 -48.71
C SER A 154 23.99 -22.61 -48.04
N PRO A 155 24.03 -22.92 -46.73
CA PRO A 155 25.31 -23.35 -46.10
C PRO A 155 25.63 -24.77 -46.59
N ALA A 156 26.82 -24.93 -47.13
CA ALA A 156 27.37 -26.23 -47.51
C ALA A 156 27.58 -27.15 -46.27
#